data_b6f139dee6e2958e54eafd8a060ae64e
#
_entry.id   b6f139dee6e2958e54eafd8a060ae64e
#
_cell.length_a   1.000
_cell.length_b   1.000
_cell.length_c   1.000
_cell.angle_alpha   90.00
_cell.angle_beta   90.00
_cell.angle_gamma   90.00
#
_symmetry.space_group_name_H-M   'P 1'
#
loop_
_entity.id
_entity.type
_entity.pdbx_description
1 polymer ?
#
loop_
_entity_poly.entity_id
_entity_poly.type
_entity_poly.pdbx_seq_one_letter_code
_entity_poly.pdbx_strand_id
1 'polypeptide(L)'
;MDRSVFFGKSTNIDTLINFDQTTIFDKLNELKPQIKQLVPNPALVDDLLDQTNINNLLSLFRNFTIQQRRTGAMMHAWRQWERFELRMFLPLYYLERNMFARPTEQAALEERFGAIDQDTQEKMQKNFLISDKFGLGDFRFEADYAVYKSDDFTFRVGGLTTIPTAVAFTEGIMGSSFVDTNKKQPTFDLQALFDLIPDNFDVNAFTDADQQKALDIVVGDVCKNKNGFFLGMLSRMSAMLLDTKLGNDGHVGIGVLIRARTLLSSFLYEFEWAKRFSFNNKLSLEYLTPANETRYFVYRNKLSDFTSRDFSSSDPDVQEANLKFIETEMVNKFYPFAVRTKVQPGVIFRWVSRYCWCGDVWDITVGSDFWLQTKEKFNNFRTSQSLERLDIQNGKKPFAYQGKIFASFALKWARPTHTWHVGLNAEGTTWNEGIGEDWTVSLNIEANF
;
A
#
# COMPACT_ATOMS: atom_id res chain seq x y z
N MET A 1 2.06 7.48 -3.69
CA MET A 1 0.93 6.73 -3.15
C MET A 1 0.38 7.51 -1.98
N ASP A 2 -0.89 7.90 -1.99
CA ASP A 2 -1.47 8.67 -0.90
C ASP A 2 -1.51 7.82 0.36
N ARG A 3 -0.99 8.36 1.48
CA ARG A 3 -0.93 7.69 2.80
C ARG A 3 -2.32 7.35 3.34
N SER A 4 -3.34 8.04 2.87
CA SER A 4 -4.75 7.79 3.21
C SER A 4 -5.25 6.40 2.82
N VAL A 5 -4.62 5.74 1.83
CA VAL A 5 -4.95 4.37 1.42
C VAL A 5 -4.65 3.35 2.53
N PHE A 6 -3.65 3.63 3.38
CA PHE A 6 -3.23 2.70 4.43
C PHE A 6 -3.84 3.02 5.79
N PHE A 7 -4.13 4.28 6.06
CA PHE A 7 -4.48 4.75 7.40
C PHE A 7 -5.88 5.36 7.49
N GLY A 8 -6.63 5.45 6.38
CA GLY A 8 -7.90 6.18 6.32
C GLY A 8 -7.71 7.71 6.21
N LYS A 9 -8.82 8.45 6.02
CA LYS A 9 -8.80 9.91 5.80
C LYS A 9 -8.13 10.74 6.91
N SER A 10 -7.98 10.19 8.11
CA SER A 10 -7.49 10.91 9.28
C SER A 10 -6.02 10.63 9.60
N THR A 11 -5.34 9.85 8.79
CA THR A 11 -3.99 9.39 9.14
C THR A 11 -2.95 9.88 8.15
N ASN A 12 -2.70 11.16 8.20
CA ASN A 12 -1.31 11.59 8.21
C ASN A 12 -0.62 10.90 9.39
N ILE A 13 0.62 10.47 9.23
CA ILE A 13 1.49 10.19 10.40
C ILE A 13 1.38 11.35 11.40
N ASP A 14 1.17 12.59 10.93
CA ASP A 14 0.83 13.77 11.74
C ASP A 14 -0.39 13.58 12.63
N THR A 15 -1.43 12.84 12.23
CA THR A 15 -2.59 12.56 13.10
C THR A 15 -2.40 11.33 13.99
N LEU A 16 -1.52 10.40 13.62
CA LEU A 16 -1.02 9.40 14.58
C LEU A 16 -0.13 10.04 15.64
N ILE A 17 0.52 11.14 15.30
CA ILE A 17 1.47 11.91 16.10
C ILE A 17 0.85 13.23 16.60
N ASN A 18 -0.28 13.67 16.04
CA ASN A 18 -1.06 14.83 16.51
C ASN A 18 -1.83 14.46 17.78
N PHE A 19 -1.06 14.01 18.71
CA PHE A 19 -1.41 14.04 20.12
C PHE A 19 -1.50 15.51 20.56
N ASP A 20 -2.25 15.76 21.58
CA ASP A 20 -1.97 16.89 22.43
C ASP A 20 -0.53 16.71 22.96
N GLN A 21 0.43 17.20 22.17
CA GLN A 21 1.86 16.99 22.40
C GLN A 21 2.23 17.49 23.82
N THR A 22 1.62 18.59 24.26
CA THR A 22 1.87 19.18 25.56
C THR A 22 1.54 18.19 26.69
N THR A 23 0.35 17.63 26.68
CA THR A 23 -0.08 16.67 27.72
C THR A 23 0.79 15.42 27.74
N ILE A 24 1.27 14.95 26.59
CA ILE A 24 2.15 13.77 26.54
C ILE A 24 3.54 14.08 27.07
N PHE A 25 4.10 15.22 26.69
CA PHE A 25 5.42 15.62 27.19
C PHE A 25 5.38 15.88 28.69
N ASP A 26 4.31 16.48 29.20
CA ASP A 26 4.12 16.64 30.64
C ASP A 26 4.11 15.29 31.37
N LYS A 27 3.38 14.31 30.82
CA LYS A 27 3.35 12.95 31.38
C LYS A 27 4.67 12.20 31.24
N LEU A 28 5.38 12.36 30.13
CA LEU A 28 6.73 11.81 30.00
C LEU A 28 7.71 12.45 30.99
N ASN A 29 7.60 13.75 31.26
CA ASN A 29 8.41 14.42 32.26
C ASN A 29 8.08 13.94 33.68
N GLU A 30 6.81 13.68 34.02
CA GLU A 30 6.42 13.02 35.30
C GLU A 30 7.03 11.62 35.45
N LEU A 31 7.18 10.90 34.33
CA LEU A 31 7.70 9.54 34.29
C LEU A 31 9.25 9.49 34.35
N LYS A 32 9.94 10.53 33.89
CA LYS A 32 11.41 10.59 33.85
C LYS A 32 12.12 10.13 35.11
N PRO A 33 11.71 10.53 36.33
CA PRO A 33 12.37 10.10 37.57
C PRO A 33 12.33 8.58 37.78
N GLN A 34 11.22 7.92 37.41
CA GLN A 34 11.03 6.48 37.54
C GLN A 34 11.93 5.74 36.52
N ILE A 35 11.93 6.19 35.28
CA ILE A 35 12.77 5.61 34.24
C ILE A 35 14.25 5.77 34.59
N LYS A 36 14.67 6.93 35.14
CA LYS A 36 16.06 7.17 35.57
C LYS A 36 16.56 6.18 36.62
N GLN A 37 15.66 5.60 37.43
CA GLN A 37 16.04 4.59 38.42
C GLN A 37 16.35 3.22 37.80
N LEU A 38 15.84 2.97 36.59
CA LEU A 38 15.99 1.71 35.87
C LEU A 38 17.22 1.71 34.94
N VAL A 39 17.78 2.88 34.67
CA VAL A 39 18.81 3.06 33.61
C VAL A 39 20.17 3.26 34.25
N PRO A 40 21.22 2.54 33.80
CA PRO A 40 22.58 2.75 34.26
C PRO A 40 23.10 4.19 34.10
N ASN A 41 22.68 4.87 33.01
CA ASN A 41 23.01 6.26 32.74
C ASN A 41 21.75 7.16 32.77
N PRO A 42 21.44 7.81 33.90
CA PRO A 42 20.27 8.69 34.02
C PRO A 42 20.24 9.91 33.08
N ALA A 43 21.41 10.39 32.64
CA ALA A 43 21.51 11.51 31.70
C ALA A 43 20.89 11.16 30.32
N LEU A 44 21.05 9.90 29.90
CA LEU A 44 20.47 9.39 28.66
C LEU A 44 18.95 9.57 28.60
N VAL A 45 18.25 9.46 29.73
CA VAL A 45 16.80 9.61 29.79
C VAL A 45 16.37 11.05 29.52
N ASP A 46 17.18 12.03 29.99
CA ASP A 46 16.91 13.45 29.73
C ASP A 46 16.99 13.75 28.23
N ASP A 47 17.96 13.18 27.56
CA ASP A 47 18.19 13.40 26.12
C ASP A 47 17.20 12.64 25.23
N LEU A 48 16.92 11.37 25.55
CA LEU A 48 15.96 10.55 24.79
C LEU A 48 14.53 11.06 24.91
N LEU A 49 14.15 11.58 26.08
CA LEU A 49 12.82 12.11 26.36
C LEU A 49 12.75 13.64 26.20
N ASP A 50 13.77 14.25 25.62
CA ASP A 50 13.72 15.67 25.26
C ASP A 50 12.72 15.89 24.11
N GLN A 51 11.87 16.90 24.27
CA GLN A 51 10.81 17.22 23.31
C GLN A 51 11.39 17.51 21.92
N THR A 52 12.53 18.18 21.85
CA THR A 52 13.19 18.53 20.59
C THR A 52 13.67 17.27 19.87
N ASN A 53 14.28 16.34 20.60
CA ASN A 53 14.78 15.08 20.05
C ASN A 53 13.65 14.18 19.57
N ILE A 54 12.56 14.07 20.33
CA ILE A 54 11.37 13.31 19.91
C ILE A 54 10.74 13.95 18.66
N ASN A 55 10.57 15.27 18.63
CA ASN A 55 10.02 15.97 17.47
C ASN A 55 10.89 15.80 16.23
N ASN A 56 12.21 15.87 16.39
CA ASN A 56 13.15 15.64 15.29
C ASN A 56 13.05 14.20 14.76
N LEU A 57 13.01 13.20 15.65
CA LEU A 57 12.82 11.81 15.27
C LEU A 57 11.50 11.60 14.52
N LEU A 58 10.40 12.15 15.02
CA LEU A 58 9.10 12.06 14.39
C LEU A 58 9.06 12.75 13.02
N SER A 59 9.79 13.88 12.88
CA SER A 59 9.88 14.60 11.61
C SER A 59 10.56 13.77 10.51
N LEU A 60 11.52 12.92 10.86
CA LEU A 60 12.18 12.01 9.92
C LEU A 60 11.19 11.00 9.29
N PHE A 61 10.19 10.55 10.06
CA PHE A 61 9.19 9.60 9.56
C PHE A 61 8.05 10.25 8.75
N ARG A 62 7.92 11.58 8.76
CA ARG A 62 6.85 12.30 8.04
C ARG A 62 6.92 12.14 6.53
N ASN A 63 8.09 11.97 5.98
CA ASN A 63 8.37 12.10 4.55
C ASN A 63 8.62 10.75 3.84
N PHE A 64 8.56 9.63 4.55
CA PHE A 64 8.68 8.32 3.90
C PHE A 64 7.62 8.13 2.82
N THR A 65 8.06 7.74 1.64
CA THR A 65 7.17 7.43 0.52
C THR A 65 7.19 5.94 0.24
N ILE A 66 6.00 5.39 -0.04
CA ILE A 66 5.89 4.00 -0.49
C ILE A 66 5.77 4.04 -2.02
N GLN A 67 6.71 3.36 -2.68
CA GLN A 67 6.67 3.17 -4.12
C GLN A 67 6.30 1.74 -4.45
N GLN A 68 5.53 1.58 -5.51
CA GLN A 68 5.19 0.28 -6.06
C GLN A 68 5.60 0.25 -7.53
N ARG A 69 6.38 -0.77 -7.89
CA ARG A 69 6.75 -1.06 -9.28
C ARG A 69 6.04 -2.33 -9.71
N ARG A 70 5.55 -2.33 -10.93
CA ARG A 70 4.93 -3.50 -11.55
C ARG A 70 5.53 -3.69 -12.92
N THR A 71 6.10 -4.87 -13.16
CA THR A 71 6.64 -5.28 -14.46
C THR A 71 6.05 -6.63 -14.83
N GLY A 72 5.64 -6.82 -16.06
CA GLY A 72 5.06 -8.10 -16.43
C GLY A 72 4.45 -8.11 -17.82
N ALA A 73 3.66 -9.16 -18.08
CA ALA A 73 2.95 -9.36 -19.31
C ALA A 73 1.46 -9.57 -19.03
N MET A 74 0.61 -9.14 -19.95
CA MET A 74 -0.82 -9.46 -19.92
C MET A 74 -1.15 -10.26 -21.15
N MET A 75 -1.61 -11.49 -20.96
CA MET A 75 -2.18 -12.29 -22.02
C MET A 75 -3.63 -11.85 -22.25
N HIS A 76 -3.93 -11.49 -23.46
CA HIS A 76 -5.27 -11.10 -23.87
C HIS A 76 -5.69 -11.97 -25.05
N ALA A 77 -6.81 -12.67 -24.91
CA ALA A 77 -7.45 -13.41 -25.99
C ALA A 77 -8.86 -12.87 -26.19
N TRP A 78 -9.25 -12.73 -27.44
CA TRP A 78 -10.57 -12.26 -27.77
C TRP A 78 -11.10 -12.97 -29.00
N ARG A 79 -12.43 -13.12 -29.08
CA ARG A 79 -13.12 -13.68 -30.24
C ARG A 79 -14.47 -13.02 -30.43
N GLN A 80 -14.78 -12.71 -31.67
CA GLN A 80 -16.07 -12.13 -32.05
C GLN A 80 -16.80 -13.11 -32.98
N TRP A 81 -18.10 -13.35 -32.70
CA TRP A 81 -19.04 -14.05 -33.50
C TRP A 81 -20.19 -13.12 -33.84
N GLU A 82 -20.33 -12.71 -35.07
CA GLU A 82 -21.38 -11.76 -35.51
C GLU A 82 -21.62 -10.59 -34.54
N ARG A 83 -22.55 -10.79 -33.57
CA ARG A 83 -22.92 -9.81 -32.56
C ARG A 83 -22.34 -10.09 -31.18
N PHE A 84 -21.89 -11.29 -30.92
CA PHE A 84 -21.33 -11.68 -29.62
C PHE A 84 -19.82 -11.51 -29.61
N GLU A 85 -19.25 -11.01 -28.52
CA GLU A 85 -17.82 -10.85 -28.33
C GLU A 85 -17.41 -11.35 -26.96
N LEU A 86 -16.30 -12.09 -26.93
CA LEU A 86 -15.69 -12.66 -25.74
C LEU A 86 -14.27 -12.14 -25.60
N ARG A 87 -13.89 -11.74 -24.41
CA ARG A 87 -12.52 -11.30 -24.07
C ARG A 87 -12.07 -11.94 -22.78
N MET A 88 -10.80 -12.36 -22.73
CA MET A 88 -10.15 -12.95 -21.58
C MET A 88 -8.82 -12.26 -21.33
N PHE A 89 -8.52 -11.99 -20.07
CA PHE A 89 -7.30 -11.34 -19.65
C PHE A 89 -6.67 -12.13 -18.50
N LEU A 90 -5.40 -12.44 -18.63
CA LEU A 90 -4.61 -13.09 -17.59
C LEU A 90 -3.29 -12.36 -17.43
N PRO A 91 -3.10 -11.61 -16.35
CA PRO A 91 -1.85 -10.91 -16.08
C PRO A 91 -0.85 -11.82 -15.38
N LEU A 92 0.41 -11.64 -15.73
CA LEU A 92 1.57 -12.21 -15.06
C LEU A 92 2.52 -11.07 -14.73
N TYR A 93 2.84 -10.85 -13.44
CA TYR A 93 3.72 -9.76 -13.07
C TYR A 93 4.70 -10.11 -11.95
N TYR A 94 5.79 -9.37 -11.98
CA TYR A 94 6.62 -9.07 -10.85
C TYR A 94 6.13 -7.76 -10.24
N LEU A 95 5.81 -7.79 -8.96
CA LEU A 95 5.32 -6.66 -8.19
C LEU A 95 6.30 -6.43 -7.04
N GLU A 96 6.90 -5.25 -7.01
CA GLU A 96 7.78 -4.79 -5.95
C GLU A 96 7.14 -3.59 -5.26
N ARG A 97 7.14 -3.60 -3.95
CA ARG A 97 6.77 -2.46 -3.12
C ARG A 97 7.90 -2.17 -2.14
N ASN A 98 8.32 -0.93 -2.10
CA ASN A 98 9.42 -0.50 -1.27
C ASN A 98 9.09 0.82 -0.56
N MET A 99 9.71 0.99 0.61
CA MET A 99 9.66 2.21 1.39
C MET A 99 10.96 2.97 1.14
N PHE A 100 10.83 4.16 0.53
CA PHE A 100 11.97 5.03 0.28
C PHE A 100 11.98 6.22 1.24
N ALA A 101 13.15 6.48 1.80
CA ALA A 101 13.49 7.80 2.28
C ALA A 101 13.93 8.65 1.06
N ARG A 102 13.53 9.90 1.00
CA ARG A 102 14.02 10.83 0.00
C ARG A 102 15.52 11.10 0.24
N PRO A 103 16.30 11.53 -0.77
CA PRO A 103 17.72 11.83 -0.57
C PRO A 103 18.01 12.80 0.58
N THR A 104 17.11 13.77 0.81
CA THR A 104 17.22 14.73 1.94
C THR A 104 17.03 14.07 3.28
N GLU A 105 16.17 13.05 3.37
CA GLU A 105 15.93 12.31 4.60
C GLU A 105 16.99 11.24 4.83
N GLN A 106 17.51 10.64 3.77
CA GLN A 106 18.67 9.76 3.84
C GLN A 106 19.89 10.53 4.37
N ALA A 107 20.17 11.71 3.80
CA ALA A 107 21.26 12.57 4.28
C ALA A 107 21.06 12.99 5.76
N ALA A 108 19.84 13.33 6.17
CA ALA A 108 19.55 13.66 7.56
C ALA A 108 19.66 12.45 8.51
N LEU A 109 19.33 11.25 8.04
CA LEU A 109 19.54 10.01 8.78
C LEU A 109 21.05 9.68 8.88
N GLU A 110 21.79 9.81 7.78
CA GLU A 110 23.25 9.59 7.74
C GLU A 110 23.99 10.62 8.58
N GLU A 111 23.57 11.88 8.57
CA GLU A 111 24.14 12.94 9.43
C GLU A 111 23.91 12.65 10.91
N ARG A 112 22.78 12.05 11.26
CA ARG A 112 22.39 11.84 12.66
C ARG A 112 22.84 10.50 13.23
N PHE A 113 22.85 9.44 12.42
CA PHE A 113 23.11 8.06 12.84
C PHE A 113 24.40 7.50 12.24
N GLY A 114 25.15 8.30 11.46
CA GLY A 114 26.31 7.85 10.71
C GLY A 114 25.95 7.05 9.47
N ALA A 115 26.97 6.80 8.65
CA ALA A 115 26.81 5.93 7.47
C ALA A 115 26.61 4.50 7.94
N ILE A 116 25.44 3.94 7.68
CA ILE A 116 25.17 2.52 7.89
C ILE A 116 26.04 1.74 6.90
N ASP A 117 26.77 0.74 7.37
CA ASP A 117 27.55 -0.08 6.45
C ASP A 117 26.66 -0.73 5.39
N GLN A 118 27.19 -0.86 4.19
CA GLN A 118 26.40 -1.27 3.02
C GLN A 118 25.76 -2.66 3.20
N ASP A 119 26.43 -3.60 3.87
CA ASP A 119 25.92 -4.96 4.10
C ASP A 119 24.71 -4.94 5.06
N THR A 120 24.77 -4.13 6.11
CA THR A 120 23.66 -3.93 7.06
C THR A 120 22.51 -3.20 6.38
N GLN A 121 22.78 -2.17 5.59
CA GLN A 121 21.76 -1.44 4.84
C GLN A 121 21.03 -2.35 3.85
N GLU A 122 21.75 -3.17 3.10
CA GLU A 122 21.17 -4.15 2.18
C GLU A 122 20.31 -5.19 2.90
N LYS A 123 20.77 -5.69 4.06
CA LYS A 123 20.00 -6.65 4.88
C LYS A 123 18.72 -6.02 5.44
N MET A 124 18.78 -4.80 5.94
CA MET A 124 17.59 -4.10 6.44
C MET A 124 16.60 -3.80 5.32
N GLN A 125 17.07 -3.28 4.19
CA GLN A 125 16.23 -3.03 3.02
C GLN A 125 15.55 -4.31 2.54
N LYS A 126 16.33 -5.37 2.32
CA LYS A 126 15.84 -6.64 1.81
C LYS A 126 14.83 -7.30 2.75
N ASN A 127 15.02 -7.20 4.06
CA ASN A 127 14.19 -7.91 5.03
C ASN A 127 12.95 -7.11 5.46
N PHE A 128 12.99 -5.77 5.45
CA PHE A 128 11.93 -4.97 6.07
C PHE A 128 11.39 -3.82 5.21
N LEU A 129 12.15 -3.36 4.22
CA LEU A 129 11.77 -2.17 3.44
C LEU A 129 11.32 -2.49 2.02
N ILE A 130 11.52 -3.74 1.58
CA ILE A 130 11.14 -4.19 0.23
C ILE A 130 10.29 -5.45 0.35
N SER A 131 9.17 -5.47 -0.36
CA SER A 131 8.36 -6.67 -0.56
C SER A 131 8.14 -6.88 -2.04
N ASP A 132 8.46 -8.06 -2.52
CA ASP A 132 8.30 -8.43 -3.91
C ASP A 132 7.56 -9.76 -4.07
N LYS A 133 6.81 -9.89 -5.14
CA LYS A 133 6.13 -11.12 -5.53
C LYS A 133 6.13 -11.27 -7.04
N PHE A 134 6.36 -12.46 -7.50
CA PHE A 134 6.19 -12.83 -8.90
C PHE A 134 5.10 -13.89 -9.02
N GLY A 135 4.15 -13.70 -9.95
CA GLY A 135 3.09 -14.67 -10.13
C GLY A 135 1.97 -14.22 -11.07
N LEU A 136 0.94 -15.06 -11.14
CA LEU A 136 -0.28 -14.75 -11.86
C LEU A 136 -1.15 -13.77 -11.06
N GLY A 137 -1.79 -12.85 -11.77
CA GLY A 137 -2.90 -12.08 -11.23
C GLY A 137 -4.24 -12.77 -11.45
N ASP A 138 -5.32 -12.02 -11.23
CA ASP A 138 -6.67 -12.55 -11.38
C ASP A 138 -7.08 -12.64 -12.84
N PHE A 139 -7.76 -13.72 -13.17
CA PHE A 139 -8.34 -13.95 -14.48
C PHE A 139 -9.60 -13.09 -14.64
N ARG A 140 -9.65 -12.29 -15.70
CA ARG A 140 -10.81 -11.46 -16.04
C ARG A 140 -11.43 -11.91 -17.34
N PHE A 141 -12.73 -12.04 -17.30
CA PHE A 141 -13.56 -12.46 -18.41
C PHE A 141 -14.61 -11.40 -18.70
N GLU A 142 -14.81 -11.04 -19.97
CA GLU A 142 -15.81 -10.08 -20.41
C GLU A 142 -16.55 -10.69 -21.61
N ALA A 143 -17.87 -10.65 -21.57
CA ALA A 143 -18.74 -11.10 -22.66
C ALA A 143 -19.78 -10.02 -22.95
N ASP A 144 -19.92 -9.65 -24.20
CA ASP A 144 -20.91 -8.64 -24.60
C ASP A 144 -21.60 -8.99 -25.93
N TYR A 145 -22.80 -8.43 -26.08
CA TYR A 145 -23.64 -8.58 -27.25
C TYR A 145 -23.93 -7.21 -27.87
N ALA A 146 -23.79 -7.12 -29.21
CA ALA A 146 -24.15 -5.91 -29.95
C ALA A 146 -25.66 -5.81 -30.09
N VAL A 147 -26.25 -5.00 -29.22
CA VAL A 147 -27.70 -4.69 -29.24
C VAL A 147 -28.04 -3.89 -30.51
N TYR A 148 -27.14 -2.97 -30.89
CA TYR A 148 -27.22 -2.23 -32.11
C TYR A 148 -25.88 -2.26 -32.85
N LYS A 149 -25.93 -2.50 -34.17
CA LYS A 149 -24.75 -2.54 -35.05
C LYS A 149 -25.11 -1.98 -36.40
N SER A 150 -24.43 -0.91 -36.79
CA SER A 150 -24.41 -0.34 -38.13
C SER A 150 -22.95 -0.18 -38.56
N ASP A 151 -22.73 0.30 -39.75
CA ASP A 151 -21.37 0.51 -40.30
C ASP A 151 -20.61 1.56 -39.48
N ASP A 152 -21.29 2.61 -39.02
CA ASP A 152 -20.69 3.74 -38.33
C ASP A 152 -20.85 3.70 -36.80
N PHE A 153 -21.77 2.89 -36.27
CA PHE A 153 -22.06 2.86 -34.84
C PHE A 153 -22.32 1.46 -34.34
N THR A 154 -21.69 1.11 -33.23
CA THR A 154 -21.95 -0.15 -32.52
C THR A 154 -22.19 0.13 -31.05
N PHE A 155 -23.29 -0.40 -30.51
CA PHE A 155 -23.62 -0.36 -29.11
C PHE A 155 -23.72 -1.78 -28.55
N ARG A 156 -22.93 -2.08 -27.52
CA ARG A 156 -22.82 -3.40 -26.89
C ARG A 156 -23.13 -3.34 -25.41
N VAL A 157 -23.82 -4.34 -24.90
CA VAL A 157 -24.11 -4.53 -23.48
C VAL A 157 -23.66 -5.93 -23.09
N GLY A 158 -23.08 -6.08 -21.91
CA GLY A 158 -22.56 -7.35 -21.48
C GLY A 158 -22.27 -7.46 -20.00
N GLY A 159 -21.63 -8.55 -19.65
CA GLY A 159 -21.18 -8.85 -18.30
C GLY A 159 -19.67 -9.00 -18.22
N LEU A 160 -19.18 -8.88 -17.02
CA LEU A 160 -17.79 -9.15 -16.66
C LEU A 160 -17.73 -9.98 -15.38
N THR A 161 -16.69 -10.81 -15.28
CA THR A 161 -16.36 -11.50 -14.05
C THR A 161 -14.85 -11.52 -13.85
N THR A 162 -14.43 -11.36 -12.60
CA THR A 162 -13.03 -11.49 -12.17
C THR A 162 -12.93 -12.68 -11.24
N ILE A 163 -12.15 -13.68 -11.62
CA ILE A 163 -11.93 -14.89 -10.83
C ILE A 163 -10.61 -14.71 -10.08
N PRO A 164 -10.56 -14.90 -8.75
CA PRO A 164 -9.36 -14.73 -7.95
C PRO A 164 -8.41 -15.92 -8.16
N THR A 165 -7.71 -15.92 -9.29
CA THR A 165 -6.73 -16.95 -9.67
C THR A 165 -5.29 -16.54 -9.31
N ALA A 166 -5.10 -15.40 -8.65
CA ALA A 166 -3.78 -14.90 -8.30
C ALA A 166 -2.99 -15.93 -7.47
N VAL A 167 -1.84 -16.34 -7.99
CA VAL A 167 -0.92 -17.27 -7.34
C VAL A 167 0.47 -16.67 -7.39
N ALA A 168 1.11 -16.53 -6.23
CA ALA A 168 2.52 -16.20 -6.17
C ALA A 168 3.37 -17.44 -6.45
N PHE A 169 4.30 -17.35 -7.39
CA PHE A 169 5.30 -18.39 -7.66
C PHE A 169 6.54 -18.21 -6.80
N THR A 170 6.84 -16.96 -6.46
CA THR A 170 7.86 -16.60 -5.49
C THR A 170 7.21 -15.74 -4.42
N GLU A 171 7.34 -16.15 -3.17
CA GLU A 171 6.99 -15.26 -2.08
C GLU A 171 8.18 -14.34 -1.85
N GLY A 172 7.91 -13.04 -1.86
CA GLY A 172 8.91 -12.05 -1.44
C GLY A 172 9.33 -12.30 0.00
N ILE A 173 10.51 -11.81 0.37
CA ILE A 173 11.12 -12.01 1.70
C ILE A 173 10.18 -11.56 2.82
N MET A 174 9.26 -10.66 2.52
CA MET A 174 8.21 -10.14 3.39
C MET A 174 6.83 -10.71 3.03
N GLY A 175 6.76 -11.91 2.51
CA GLY A 175 5.48 -12.57 2.29
C GLY A 175 4.63 -12.57 3.56
N SER A 176 3.32 -12.71 3.40
CA SER A 176 2.32 -12.75 4.48
C SER A 176 2.64 -13.75 5.63
N SER A 177 3.63 -14.63 5.44
CA SER A 177 4.18 -15.53 6.45
C SER A 177 4.82 -14.82 7.65
N PHE A 178 5.23 -13.56 7.53
CA PHE A 178 5.75 -12.78 8.66
C PHE A 178 4.66 -12.34 9.64
N VAL A 179 3.42 -12.23 9.20
CA VAL A 179 2.31 -11.87 10.08
C VAL A 179 1.54 -13.11 10.46
N ASP A 180 2.09 -13.88 11.36
CA ASP A 180 1.32 -14.89 12.06
C ASP A 180 0.30 -14.17 12.96
N THR A 181 -0.97 -14.21 12.54
CA THR A 181 -2.09 -13.64 13.30
C THR A 181 -2.25 -14.26 14.68
N ASN A 182 -1.60 -15.40 14.93
CA ASN A 182 -1.61 -16.11 16.21
C ASN A 182 -0.42 -15.74 17.10
N LYS A 183 0.60 -15.05 16.57
CA LYS A 183 1.72 -14.61 17.40
C LYS A 183 1.25 -13.57 18.41
N LYS A 184 1.66 -13.78 19.65
CA LYS A 184 1.50 -12.79 20.73
C LYS A 184 2.16 -11.47 20.28
N GLN A 185 1.58 -10.37 20.74
CA GLN A 185 2.23 -9.06 20.64
C GLN A 185 3.62 -9.16 21.24
N PRO A 186 4.66 -8.55 20.64
CA PRO A 186 5.96 -8.48 21.28
C PRO A 186 5.82 -7.74 22.60
N THR A 187 6.44 -8.28 23.64
CA THR A 187 6.53 -7.62 24.94
C THR A 187 7.64 -6.59 24.89
N PHE A 188 7.37 -5.40 25.38
CA PHE A 188 8.37 -4.36 25.56
C PHE A 188 8.93 -4.51 26.97
N ASP A 189 10.17 -4.97 27.04
CA ASP A 189 10.92 -5.06 28.28
C ASP A 189 11.85 -3.85 28.34
N LEU A 190 11.46 -2.87 29.16
CA LEU A 190 12.24 -1.64 29.37
C LEU A 190 13.64 -1.93 29.92
N GLN A 191 13.74 -2.86 30.86
CA GLN A 191 15.03 -3.20 31.46
C GLN A 191 15.95 -3.85 30.41
N ALA A 192 15.43 -4.85 29.68
CA ALA A 192 16.20 -5.48 28.59
C ALA A 192 16.61 -4.50 27.49
N LEU A 193 15.78 -3.47 27.21
CA LEU A 193 16.16 -2.42 26.27
C LEU A 193 17.30 -1.56 26.81
N PHE A 194 17.22 -1.16 28.09
CA PHE A 194 18.27 -0.33 28.71
C PHE A 194 19.57 -1.10 28.96
N ASP A 195 19.48 -2.40 29.23
CA ASP A 195 20.66 -3.27 29.38
C ASP A 195 21.44 -3.43 28.05
N LEU A 196 20.81 -3.14 26.91
CA LEU A 196 21.48 -3.10 25.61
C LEU A 196 22.28 -1.81 25.39
N ILE A 197 22.00 -0.75 26.15
CA ILE A 197 22.64 0.55 25.99
C ILE A 197 23.91 0.57 26.84
N PRO A 198 25.09 0.81 26.27
CA PRO A 198 26.33 0.89 27.05
C PRO A 198 26.28 2.00 28.11
N ASP A 199 26.89 1.77 29.29
CA ASP A 199 26.92 2.71 30.41
C ASP A 199 27.53 4.10 30.03
N ASN A 200 28.39 4.12 29.01
CA ASN A 200 29.08 5.32 28.52
C ASN A 200 28.45 5.91 27.26
N PHE A 201 27.21 5.56 26.95
CA PHE A 201 26.50 6.09 25.80
C PHE A 201 26.09 7.54 26.05
N ASP A 202 26.60 8.47 25.26
CA ASP A 202 26.30 9.89 25.33
C ASP A 202 25.56 10.32 24.06
N VAL A 203 24.27 10.64 24.21
CA VAL A 203 23.42 11.08 23.09
C VAL A 203 23.80 12.48 22.60
N ASN A 204 24.35 13.34 23.46
CA ASN A 204 24.76 14.69 23.10
C ASN A 204 26.13 14.77 22.45
N ALA A 205 27.01 13.85 22.82
CA ALA A 205 28.32 13.68 22.24
C ALA A 205 28.37 12.52 21.24
N PHE A 206 27.31 12.38 20.44
CA PHE A 206 27.17 11.31 19.46
C PHE A 206 28.39 11.27 18.53
N THR A 207 29.37 10.49 18.91
CA THR A 207 30.54 10.18 18.06
C THR A 207 30.14 9.13 17.03
N ASP A 208 30.87 9.02 15.94
CA ASP A 208 30.67 7.94 14.94
C ASP A 208 30.71 6.55 15.60
N ALA A 209 31.48 6.39 16.67
CA ALA A 209 31.56 5.13 17.44
C ALA A 209 30.27 4.85 18.23
N ASP A 210 29.62 5.87 18.78
CA ASP A 210 28.38 5.70 19.54
C ASP A 210 27.18 5.48 18.61
N GLN A 211 27.21 6.09 17.44
CA GLN A 211 26.25 5.84 16.37
C GLN A 211 26.32 4.38 15.91
N GLN A 212 27.54 3.85 15.72
CA GLN A 212 27.73 2.46 15.35
C GLN A 212 27.23 1.52 16.47
N LYS A 213 27.47 1.85 17.75
CA LYS A 213 26.95 1.06 18.89
C LYS A 213 25.43 1.07 18.93
N ALA A 214 24.77 2.24 18.75
CA ALA A 214 23.32 2.32 18.71
C ALA A 214 22.74 1.50 17.55
N LEU A 215 23.38 1.56 16.39
CA LEU A 215 23.01 0.76 15.23
C LEU A 215 23.17 -0.73 15.51
N ASP A 216 24.29 -1.15 16.13
CA ASP A 216 24.56 -2.55 16.49
C ASP A 216 23.52 -3.10 17.48
N ILE A 217 23.02 -2.27 18.39
CA ILE A 217 21.93 -2.62 19.31
C ILE A 217 20.64 -2.90 18.53
N VAL A 218 20.22 -1.97 17.66
CA VAL A 218 19.01 -2.11 16.85
C VAL A 218 19.14 -3.30 15.89
N VAL A 219 20.27 -3.40 15.20
CA VAL A 219 20.57 -4.51 14.28
C VAL A 219 20.66 -5.84 15.03
N GLY A 220 21.27 -5.84 16.22
CA GLY A 220 21.34 -7.03 17.07
C GLY A 220 19.96 -7.52 17.49
N ASP A 221 19.07 -6.63 17.88
CA ASP A 221 17.69 -6.96 18.21
C ASP A 221 16.92 -7.47 16.97
N VAL A 222 17.08 -6.80 15.83
CA VAL A 222 16.40 -7.15 14.58
C VAL A 222 16.94 -8.44 13.94
N CYS A 223 18.25 -8.66 13.94
CA CYS A 223 18.85 -9.77 13.22
C CYS A 223 19.16 -11.00 14.08
N LYS A 224 19.37 -10.84 15.39
CA LYS A 224 19.80 -11.89 16.31
C LYS A 224 18.71 -12.33 17.27
N ASN A 225 17.85 -11.43 17.71
CA ASN A 225 16.80 -11.71 18.68
C ASN A 225 15.48 -12.03 17.98
N LYS A 226 15.16 -13.31 17.80
CA LYS A 226 13.93 -13.77 17.12
C LYS A 226 12.62 -13.24 17.72
N ASN A 227 12.62 -12.76 18.94
CA ASN A 227 11.48 -12.23 19.67
C ASN A 227 11.67 -10.77 20.07
N GLY A 228 12.66 -10.09 19.49
CA GLY A 228 12.98 -8.71 19.81
C GLY A 228 11.84 -7.75 19.52
N PHE A 229 11.79 -6.69 20.28
CA PHE A 229 10.77 -5.65 20.17
C PHE A 229 10.83 -4.93 18.82
N PHE A 230 12.02 -4.49 18.42
CA PHE A 230 12.22 -3.78 17.14
C PHE A 230 11.93 -4.69 15.95
N LEU A 231 12.36 -5.97 16.01
CA LEU A 231 12.04 -6.95 14.99
C LEU A 231 10.52 -7.13 14.84
N GLY A 232 9.83 -7.29 15.95
CA GLY A 232 8.38 -7.42 15.95
C GLY A 232 7.68 -6.17 15.40
N MET A 233 8.15 -4.98 15.75
CA MET A 233 7.63 -3.70 15.27
C MET A 233 7.84 -3.56 13.75
N LEU A 234 9.05 -3.75 13.26
CA LEU A 234 9.37 -3.65 11.84
C LEU A 234 8.59 -4.67 11.02
N SER A 235 8.49 -5.92 11.47
CA SER A 235 7.74 -6.96 10.77
C SER A 235 6.27 -6.59 10.58
N ARG A 236 5.61 -6.02 11.59
CA ARG A 236 4.21 -5.63 11.49
C ARG A 236 4.00 -4.38 10.67
N MET A 237 4.87 -3.38 10.84
CA MET A 237 4.83 -2.17 10.01
C MET A 237 5.05 -2.54 8.54
N SER A 238 6.02 -3.37 8.25
CA SER A 238 6.31 -3.84 6.90
C SER A 238 5.15 -4.62 6.31
N ALA A 239 4.56 -5.55 7.06
CA ALA A 239 3.41 -6.32 6.60
C ALA A 239 2.19 -5.41 6.34
N MET A 240 1.98 -4.38 7.16
CA MET A 240 0.88 -3.43 6.97
C MET A 240 1.10 -2.51 5.77
N LEU A 241 2.32 -2.03 5.56
CA LEU A 241 2.65 -1.01 4.55
C LEU A 241 3.07 -1.60 3.21
N LEU A 242 3.75 -2.74 3.23
CA LEU A 242 4.41 -3.33 2.07
C LEU A 242 3.75 -4.63 1.58
N ASP A 243 2.61 -5.05 2.14
CA ASP A 243 1.92 -6.24 1.63
C ASP A 243 1.56 -6.05 0.15
N THR A 244 2.18 -6.87 -0.69
CA THR A 244 1.98 -6.86 -2.15
C THR A 244 0.93 -7.89 -2.52
N LYS A 245 -0.06 -7.47 -3.34
CA LYS A 245 -1.15 -8.32 -3.78
C LYS A 245 -1.14 -8.45 -5.29
N LEU A 246 -1.06 -9.69 -5.77
CA LEU A 246 -1.07 -9.98 -7.21
C LEU A 246 -2.49 -9.92 -7.80
N GLY A 247 -3.52 -10.02 -6.97
CA GLY A 247 -4.92 -9.99 -7.35
C GLY A 247 -5.83 -9.39 -6.29
N ASN A 248 -7.11 -9.73 -6.33
CA ASN A 248 -8.18 -9.20 -5.48
C ASN A 248 -8.37 -9.95 -4.15
N ASP A 249 -7.34 -10.59 -3.59
CA ASP A 249 -7.38 -11.27 -2.27
C ASP A 249 -8.52 -12.28 -2.08
N GLY A 250 -8.88 -12.99 -3.13
CA GLY A 250 -9.96 -13.99 -3.07
C GLY A 250 -11.36 -13.41 -3.30
N HIS A 251 -11.49 -12.14 -3.63
CA HIS A 251 -12.76 -11.54 -4.01
C HIS A 251 -13.11 -11.89 -5.45
N VAL A 252 -14.25 -12.51 -5.67
CA VAL A 252 -14.83 -12.71 -7.01
C VAL A 252 -15.49 -11.42 -7.46
N GLY A 253 -15.14 -10.93 -8.65
CA GLY A 253 -15.77 -9.77 -9.28
C GLY A 253 -16.92 -10.21 -10.20
N ILE A 254 -18.06 -9.53 -10.09
CA ILE A 254 -19.19 -9.70 -11.00
C ILE A 254 -19.69 -8.31 -11.39
N GLY A 255 -19.93 -8.09 -12.68
CA GLY A 255 -20.33 -6.75 -13.10
C GLY A 255 -20.99 -6.71 -14.47
N VAL A 256 -21.37 -5.49 -14.83
CA VAL A 256 -21.94 -5.17 -16.13
C VAL A 256 -21.00 -4.25 -16.89
N LEU A 257 -21.06 -4.33 -18.20
CA LEU A 257 -20.28 -3.46 -19.07
C LEU A 257 -21.11 -2.97 -20.24
N ILE A 258 -20.83 -1.77 -20.68
CA ILE A 258 -21.41 -1.13 -21.85
C ILE A 258 -20.24 -0.65 -22.72
N ARG A 259 -20.33 -0.88 -24.03
CA ARG A 259 -19.38 -0.36 -25.01
C ARG A 259 -20.11 0.34 -26.14
N ALA A 260 -19.59 1.48 -26.51
CA ALA A 260 -20.06 2.22 -27.69
C ALA A 260 -18.89 2.56 -28.58
N ARG A 261 -18.99 2.29 -29.85
CA ARG A 261 -18.04 2.69 -30.89
C ARG A 261 -18.77 3.51 -31.92
N THR A 262 -18.22 4.67 -32.24
CA THR A 262 -18.74 5.57 -33.28
C THR A 262 -17.62 5.94 -34.23
N LEU A 263 -17.83 5.85 -35.52
CA LEU A 263 -16.93 6.42 -36.52
C LEU A 263 -17.23 7.90 -36.67
N LEU A 264 -16.18 8.72 -36.86
CA LEU A 264 -16.36 10.14 -37.07
C LEU A 264 -17.06 10.45 -38.38
N SER A 265 -17.00 9.55 -39.36
CA SER A 265 -17.74 9.59 -40.62
C SER A 265 -19.27 9.68 -40.43
N SER A 266 -19.80 9.22 -39.31
CA SER A 266 -21.24 9.38 -39.01
C SER A 266 -21.67 10.85 -38.83
N PHE A 267 -20.70 11.72 -38.51
CA PHE A 267 -20.92 13.17 -38.33
C PHE A 267 -20.30 13.99 -39.45
N LEU A 268 -19.24 13.52 -40.06
CA LEU A 268 -18.43 14.19 -41.09
C LEU A 268 -18.31 13.33 -42.35
N TYR A 269 -19.45 12.93 -42.91
CA TYR A 269 -19.54 11.99 -44.01
C TYR A 269 -18.86 12.50 -45.32
N GLU A 270 -18.70 13.79 -45.49
CA GLU A 270 -18.04 14.38 -46.67
C GLU A 270 -16.53 14.22 -46.69
N PHE A 271 -15.94 13.85 -45.55
CA PHE A 271 -14.47 13.78 -45.44
C PHE A 271 -13.99 12.33 -45.36
N GLU A 272 -13.25 11.87 -46.34
CA GLU A 272 -12.64 10.55 -46.39
C GLU A 272 -11.76 10.23 -45.17
N TRP A 273 -11.02 11.22 -44.66
CA TRP A 273 -10.20 11.06 -43.47
C TRP A 273 -11.02 10.75 -42.22
N ALA A 274 -12.29 11.18 -42.16
CA ALA A 274 -13.17 10.92 -41.01
C ALA A 274 -13.49 9.44 -40.85
N LYS A 275 -13.45 8.64 -41.89
CA LYS A 275 -13.60 7.19 -41.86
C LYS A 275 -12.51 6.49 -41.07
N ARG A 276 -11.36 7.12 -40.93
CA ARG A 276 -10.19 6.62 -40.18
C ARG A 276 -10.24 6.93 -38.69
N PHE A 277 -11.17 7.79 -38.23
CA PHE A 277 -11.33 8.16 -36.85
C PHE A 277 -12.49 7.43 -36.21
N SER A 278 -12.22 6.83 -35.04
CA SER A 278 -13.28 6.23 -34.22
C SER A 278 -13.20 6.73 -32.78
N PHE A 279 -14.37 6.87 -32.17
CA PHE A 279 -14.54 7.17 -30.77
C PHE A 279 -15.09 5.92 -30.07
N ASN A 280 -14.37 5.42 -29.09
CA ASN A 280 -14.71 4.20 -28.37
C ASN A 280 -14.87 4.51 -26.89
N ASN A 281 -16.01 4.17 -26.32
CA ASN A 281 -16.30 4.28 -24.90
C ASN A 281 -16.53 2.89 -24.31
N LYS A 282 -15.99 2.68 -23.11
CA LYS A 282 -16.27 1.52 -22.28
C LYS A 282 -16.62 1.97 -20.89
N LEU A 283 -17.79 1.61 -20.41
CA LEU A 283 -18.24 1.84 -19.05
C LEU A 283 -18.46 0.48 -18.38
N SER A 284 -17.96 0.31 -17.16
CA SER A 284 -18.18 -0.91 -16.38
C SER A 284 -18.48 -0.59 -14.92
N LEU A 285 -19.34 -1.43 -14.33
CA LEU A 285 -19.67 -1.42 -12.92
C LEU A 285 -19.42 -2.83 -12.40
N GLU A 286 -18.54 -2.98 -11.40
CA GLU A 286 -18.11 -4.27 -10.86
C GLU A 286 -18.33 -4.32 -9.34
N TYR A 287 -18.98 -5.36 -8.87
CA TYR A 287 -19.15 -5.70 -7.48
C TYR A 287 -18.17 -6.83 -7.11
N LEU A 288 -17.42 -6.64 -6.02
CA LEU A 288 -16.53 -7.65 -5.48
C LEU A 288 -17.20 -8.36 -4.30
N THR A 289 -17.26 -9.70 -4.35
CA THR A 289 -17.86 -10.50 -3.27
C THR A 289 -17.03 -10.42 -2.00
N PRO A 290 -17.65 -10.56 -0.80
CA PRO A 290 -16.91 -10.55 0.45
C PRO A 290 -15.94 -11.73 0.56
N ALA A 291 -14.69 -11.47 0.97
CA ALA A 291 -13.66 -12.47 1.26
C ALA A 291 -13.00 -12.24 2.63
N ASN A 292 -12.25 -13.23 3.11
CA ASN A 292 -11.52 -13.12 4.37
C ASN A 292 -10.12 -12.61 4.10
N GLU A 293 -9.78 -11.48 4.70
CA GLU A 293 -8.45 -10.87 4.63
C GLU A 293 -7.88 -10.66 6.04
N THR A 294 -6.56 -10.58 6.14
CA THR A 294 -5.92 -10.06 7.35
C THR A 294 -5.92 -8.54 7.27
N ARG A 295 -6.48 -7.91 8.29
CA ARG A 295 -6.52 -6.45 8.45
C ARG A 295 -5.86 -6.04 9.74
N TYR A 296 -5.29 -4.84 9.73
CA TYR A 296 -4.55 -4.30 10.86
C TYR A 296 -5.36 -3.19 11.50
N PHE A 297 -5.54 -3.26 12.83
CA PHE A 297 -6.26 -2.28 13.61
C PHE A 297 -5.42 -1.84 14.80
N VAL A 298 -5.45 -0.55 15.07
CA VAL A 298 -4.86 0.03 16.28
C VAL A 298 -5.95 0.26 17.33
N TYR A 299 -5.57 0.45 18.60
CA TYR A 299 -6.54 0.82 19.62
C TYR A 299 -7.11 2.22 19.35
N ARG A 300 -8.41 2.36 19.61
CA ARG A 300 -9.07 3.66 19.72
C ARG A 300 -8.61 4.34 21.02
N ASN A 301 -8.49 5.67 21.02
CA ASN A 301 -8.10 6.46 22.21
C ASN A 301 -6.80 5.94 22.87
N LYS A 302 -5.76 5.76 22.08
CA LYS A 302 -4.48 5.13 22.43
C LYS A 302 -3.85 5.67 23.72
N LEU A 303 -4.07 6.94 24.02
CA LEU A 303 -3.35 7.65 25.07
C LEU A 303 -4.23 8.06 26.27
N SER A 304 -5.56 7.81 26.23
CA SER A 304 -6.43 8.21 27.33
C SER A 304 -5.99 7.64 28.68
N ASP A 305 -5.58 6.37 28.68
CA ASP A 305 -5.15 5.70 29.91
C ASP A 305 -3.75 6.16 30.35
N PHE A 306 -2.87 6.53 29.41
CA PHE A 306 -1.59 7.12 29.71
C PHE A 306 -1.73 8.52 30.30
N THR A 307 -2.53 9.38 29.68
CA THR A 307 -2.73 10.75 30.13
C THR A 307 -3.50 10.86 31.45
N SER A 308 -4.32 9.84 31.79
CA SER A 308 -5.08 9.80 33.05
C SER A 308 -4.30 9.21 34.22
N ARG A 309 -3.12 8.60 34.01
CA ARG A 309 -2.31 8.02 35.07
C ARG A 309 -1.54 9.05 35.85
N ASP A 310 -1.37 8.78 37.15
CA ASP A 310 -0.49 9.56 38.03
C ASP A 310 0.92 8.96 38.01
N PHE A 311 1.80 9.53 37.19
CA PHE A 311 3.21 9.15 37.14
C PHE A 311 4.05 9.91 38.20
N SER A 312 3.49 10.87 38.91
CA SER A 312 4.20 11.61 39.96
C SER A 312 4.14 10.94 41.33
N SER A 313 3.34 9.86 41.45
CA SER A 313 3.17 9.15 42.71
C SER A 313 4.49 8.58 43.23
N SER A 314 4.74 8.77 44.53
CA SER A 314 5.86 8.17 45.25
C SER A 314 5.54 6.81 45.85
N ASP A 315 4.30 6.32 45.68
CA ASP A 315 3.85 5.00 46.14
C ASP A 315 4.50 3.90 45.27
N PRO A 316 5.27 2.96 45.88
CA PRO A 316 5.94 1.92 45.12
C PRO A 316 4.99 1.02 44.31
N ASP A 317 3.80 0.73 44.86
CA ASP A 317 2.81 -0.11 44.18
C ASP A 317 2.24 0.57 42.95
N VAL A 318 2.05 1.90 43.00
CA VAL A 318 1.62 2.73 41.86
C VAL A 318 2.72 2.84 40.82
N GLN A 319 3.97 2.97 41.25
CA GLN A 319 5.13 3.02 40.34
C GLN A 319 5.30 1.69 39.59
N GLU A 320 5.23 0.55 40.29
CA GLU A 320 5.29 -0.77 39.67
C GLU A 320 4.13 -0.97 38.66
N ALA A 321 2.92 -0.56 39.04
CA ALA A 321 1.75 -0.63 38.14
C ALA A 321 1.90 0.29 36.93
N ASN A 322 2.55 1.44 37.06
CA ASN A 322 2.83 2.36 35.95
C ASN A 322 3.88 1.77 34.98
N LEU A 323 4.97 1.19 35.50
CA LEU A 323 6.00 0.54 34.66
C LEU A 323 5.41 -0.66 33.91
N LYS A 324 4.66 -1.54 34.61
CA LYS A 324 3.99 -2.65 33.99
C LYS A 324 2.98 -2.21 32.90
N PHE A 325 2.30 -1.11 33.10
CA PHE A 325 1.42 -0.53 32.09
C PHE A 325 2.21 -0.11 30.84
N ILE A 326 3.37 0.53 30.99
CA ILE A 326 4.21 0.94 29.86
C ILE A 326 4.70 -0.29 29.11
N GLU A 327 5.23 -1.28 29.80
CA GLU A 327 5.78 -2.50 29.21
C GLU A 327 4.74 -3.35 28.45
N THR A 328 3.54 -3.46 28.98
CA THR A 328 2.55 -4.41 28.46
C THR A 328 1.44 -3.76 27.67
N GLU A 329 0.89 -2.61 28.13
CA GLU A 329 -0.31 -2.04 27.54
C GLU A 329 -0.03 -0.89 26.60
N MET A 330 0.93 -0.03 26.91
CA MET A 330 1.23 1.14 26.08
C MET A 330 1.75 0.73 24.72
N VAL A 331 2.65 -0.25 24.66
CA VAL A 331 3.15 -0.82 23.41
C VAL A 331 2.02 -1.38 22.56
N ASN A 332 1.09 -2.10 23.19
CA ASN A 332 -0.07 -2.67 22.51
C ASN A 332 -0.98 -1.61 21.87
N LYS A 333 -0.98 -0.37 22.39
CA LYS A 333 -1.80 0.73 21.84
C LYS A 333 -1.28 1.27 20.53
N PHE A 334 0.04 1.22 20.33
CA PHE A 334 0.69 1.66 19.08
C PHE A 334 0.86 0.54 18.07
N TYR A 335 0.80 -0.70 18.53
CA TYR A 335 1.03 -1.87 17.70
C TYR A 335 -0.24 -2.27 16.95
N PRO A 336 -0.18 -2.42 15.62
CA PRO A 336 -1.33 -2.89 14.87
C PRO A 336 -1.67 -4.35 15.21
N PHE A 337 -2.92 -4.60 15.56
CA PHE A 337 -3.44 -5.96 15.71
C PHE A 337 -3.81 -6.53 14.35
N ALA A 338 -3.25 -7.69 14.03
CA ALA A 338 -3.63 -8.46 12.86
C ALA A 338 -4.93 -9.23 13.16
N VAL A 339 -6.01 -8.91 12.46
CA VAL A 339 -7.32 -9.52 12.67
C VAL A 339 -7.84 -10.08 11.35
N ARG A 340 -8.22 -11.36 11.35
CA ARG A 340 -8.87 -11.96 10.19
C ARG A 340 -10.29 -11.42 10.06
N THR A 341 -10.53 -10.65 9.03
CA THR A 341 -11.74 -9.85 8.84
C THR A 341 -12.41 -10.25 7.54
N LYS A 342 -13.73 -10.42 7.56
CA LYS A 342 -14.51 -10.59 6.33
C LYS A 342 -14.76 -9.23 5.71
N VAL A 343 -14.04 -8.93 4.65
CA VAL A 343 -14.03 -7.63 3.97
C VAL A 343 -14.91 -7.72 2.73
N GLN A 344 -15.74 -6.72 2.52
CA GLN A 344 -16.46 -6.47 1.28
C GLN A 344 -15.91 -5.18 0.68
N PRO A 345 -15.12 -5.27 -0.41
CA PRO A 345 -14.64 -4.10 -1.13
C PRO A 345 -15.79 -3.26 -1.67
N GLY A 346 -15.53 -1.97 -1.85
CA GLY A 346 -16.49 -1.08 -2.49
C GLY A 346 -16.73 -1.45 -3.96
N VAL A 347 -17.88 -1.02 -4.47
CA VAL A 347 -18.21 -1.15 -5.90
C VAL A 347 -17.23 -0.35 -6.74
N ILE A 348 -16.76 -0.93 -7.82
CA ILE A 348 -15.83 -0.32 -8.77
C ILE A 348 -16.62 0.17 -9.98
N PHE A 349 -16.43 1.44 -10.30
CA PHE A 349 -16.88 2.05 -11.55
C PHE A 349 -15.64 2.40 -12.39
N ARG A 350 -15.68 2.11 -13.69
CA ARG A 350 -14.62 2.50 -14.61
C ARG A 350 -15.20 2.97 -15.93
N TRP A 351 -14.68 4.09 -16.40
CA TRP A 351 -15.01 4.68 -17.69
C TRP A 351 -13.75 4.95 -18.49
N VAL A 352 -13.64 4.32 -19.66
CA VAL A 352 -12.54 4.48 -20.59
C VAL A 352 -13.05 5.08 -21.88
N SER A 353 -12.46 6.21 -22.28
CA SER A 353 -12.74 6.87 -23.57
C SER A 353 -11.49 6.85 -24.42
N ARG A 354 -11.63 6.49 -25.71
CA ARG A 354 -10.53 6.37 -26.67
C ARG A 354 -10.88 7.05 -27.97
N TYR A 355 -10.00 7.88 -28.45
CA TYR A 355 -10.01 8.45 -29.80
C TYR A 355 -8.94 7.75 -30.61
N CYS A 356 -9.35 6.97 -31.61
CA CYS A 356 -8.46 6.17 -32.42
C CYS A 356 -8.40 6.70 -33.85
N TRP A 357 -7.22 6.96 -34.35
CA TRP A 357 -6.98 7.15 -35.77
C TRP A 357 -6.34 5.87 -36.31
N CYS A 358 -7.00 5.27 -37.33
CA CYS A 358 -6.62 4.01 -37.92
C CYS A 358 -6.11 4.25 -39.34
N GLY A 359 -4.79 4.24 -39.51
CA GLY A 359 -4.13 4.28 -40.82
C GLY A 359 -3.95 2.89 -41.44
N ASP A 360 -3.36 2.84 -42.61
CA ASP A 360 -3.11 1.60 -43.32
C ASP A 360 -1.95 0.81 -42.69
N VAL A 361 -0.91 1.51 -42.21
CA VAL A 361 0.32 0.95 -41.67
C VAL A 361 0.47 1.21 -40.18
N TRP A 362 -0.19 2.23 -39.63
CA TRP A 362 -0.05 2.63 -38.24
C TRP A 362 -1.36 3.17 -37.65
N ASP A 363 -1.48 3.03 -36.37
CA ASP A 363 -2.60 3.54 -35.55
C ASP A 363 -2.09 4.45 -34.44
N ILE A 364 -2.85 5.49 -34.17
CA ILE A 364 -2.69 6.31 -32.98
C ILE A 364 -3.97 6.26 -32.17
N THR A 365 -3.82 6.07 -30.87
CA THR A 365 -4.91 6.17 -29.91
C THR A 365 -4.53 7.12 -28.80
N VAL A 366 -5.43 8.05 -28.46
CA VAL A 366 -5.34 8.88 -27.26
C VAL A 366 -6.63 8.72 -26.47
N GLY A 367 -6.53 8.83 -25.15
CA GLY A 367 -7.73 8.65 -24.36
C GLY A 367 -7.57 8.94 -22.88
N SER A 368 -8.64 8.69 -22.17
CA SER A 368 -8.72 8.82 -20.71
C SER A 368 -9.32 7.57 -20.09
N ASP A 369 -8.87 7.27 -18.88
CA ASP A 369 -9.38 6.19 -18.04
C ASP A 369 -9.73 6.76 -16.67
N PHE A 370 -11.00 6.74 -16.32
CA PHE A 370 -11.49 7.14 -15.01
C PHE A 370 -11.92 5.91 -14.24
N TRP A 371 -11.38 5.77 -13.04
CA TRP A 371 -11.67 4.69 -12.10
C TRP A 371 -12.12 5.26 -10.77
N LEU A 372 -13.11 4.63 -10.15
CA LEU A 372 -13.66 4.99 -8.86
C LEU A 372 -14.03 3.74 -8.08
N GLN A 373 -13.73 3.72 -6.78
CA GLN A 373 -14.17 2.68 -5.86
C GLN A 373 -14.82 3.27 -4.63
N THR A 374 -16.00 2.77 -4.29
CA THR A 374 -16.69 3.20 -3.06
C THR A 374 -16.02 2.63 -1.82
N LYS A 375 -16.34 3.18 -0.65
CA LYS A 375 -15.78 2.75 0.63
C LYS A 375 -16.08 1.27 0.91
N GLU A 376 -15.09 0.53 1.41
CA GLU A 376 -15.26 -0.87 1.82
C GLU A 376 -16.08 -1.02 3.12
N LYS A 377 -16.60 -2.25 3.34
CA LYS A 377 -17.35 -2.64 4.53
C LYS A 377 -16.71 -3.87 5.18
N PHE A 378 -16.77 -3.92 6.50
CA PHE A 378 -16.39 -5.11 7.27
C PHE A 378 -17.65 -5.81 7.78
N ASN A 379 -17.76 -7.10 7.50
CA ASN A 379 -18.96 -7.88 7.83
C ASN A 379 -18.76 -8.80 9.05
N ASN A 380 -17.54 -9.28 9.30
CA ASN A 380 -17.24 -10.16 10.41
C ASN A 380 -15.76 -10.07 10.80
N PHE A 381 -15.46 -10.28 12.08
CA PHE A 381 -14.12 -10.26 12.65
C PHE A 381 -13.87 -11.57 13.41
N ARG A 382 -12.74 -12.21 13.13
CA ARG A 382 -12.29 -13.38 13.90
C ARG A 382 -11.16 -12.94 14.81
N THR A 383 -11.52 -12.54 16.02
CA THR A 383 -10.59 -12.06 17.06
C THR A 383 -11.14 -12.35 18.44
N SER A 384 -10.26 -12.58 19.40
CA SER A 384 -10.56 -12.62 20.83
C SER A 384 -10.55 -11.23 21.49
N GLN A 385 -10.10 -10.21 20.76
CA GLN A 385 -10.04 -8.83 21.25
C GLN A 385 -11.41 -8.18 21.23
N SER A 386 -11.69 -7.30 22.20
CA SER A 386 -12.90 -6.49 22.17
C SER A 386 -12.86 -5.52 21.00
N LEU A 387 -13.83 -5.64 20.09
CA LEU A 387 -13.95 -4.77 18.91
C LEU A 387 -14.16 -3.29 19.29
N GLU A 388 -14.72 -3.03 20.46
CA GLU A 388 -14.98 -1.67 20.96
C GLU A 388 -13.68 -0.90 21.20
N ARG A 389 -12.60 -1.61 21.53
CA ARG A 389 -11.27 -1.01 21.75
C ARG A 389 -10.53 -0.73 20.46
N LEU A 390 -10.90 -1.36 19.36
CA LEU A 390 -10.20 -1.23 18.08
C LEU A 390 -10.76 -0.09 17.22
N ASP A 391 -9.88 0.63 16.54
CA ASP A 391 -10.25 1.65 15.57
C ASP A 391 -10.57 1.02 14.21
N ILE A 392 -11.77 0.44 14.13
CA ILE A 392 -12.24 -0.27 12.95
C ILE A 392 -12.52 0.68 11.78
N GLN A 393 -12.97 1.90 12.05
CA GLN A 393 -13.38 2.82 10.99
C GLN A 393 -12.19 3.31 10.17
N ASN A 394 -11.07 3.59 10.84
CA ASN A 394 -9.85 4.03 10.17
C ASN A 394 -9.09 2.87 9.50
N GLY A 395 -9.39 1.62 9.84
CA GLY A 395 -8.87 0.44 9.14
C GLY A 395 -9.54 0.14 7.81
N LYS A 396 -10.64 0.84 7.44
CA LYS A 396 -11.35 0.65 6.18
C LYS A 396 -10.69 1.44 5.06
N LYS A 397 -10.54 0.82 3.87
CA LYS A 397 -10.17 1.58 2.67
C LYS A 397 -11.22 2.66 2.40
N PRO A 398 -10.80 3.91 2.22
CA PRO A 398 -11.72 5.02 1.95
C PRO A 398 -12.34 4.92 0.55
N PHE A 399 -13.21 5.84 0.24
CA PHE A 399 -13.57 6.16 -1.14
C PHE A 399 -12.30 6.58 -1.90
N ALA A 400 -12.14 6.07 -3.13
CA ALA A 400 -10.97 6.36 -3.94
C ALA A 400 -11.36 6.57 -5.40
N TYR A 401 -10.67 7.47 -6.09
CA TYR A 401 -10.79 7.64 -7.53
C TYR A 401 -9.44 8.00 -8.15
N GLN A 402 -9.32 7.73 -9.44
CA GLN A 402 -8.14 8.05 -10.25
C GLN A 402 -8.56 8.32 -11.68
N GLY A 403 -8.03 9.40 -12.24
CA GLY A 403 -8.14 9.71 -13.65
C GLY A 403 -6.77 9.68 -14.30
N LYS A 404 -6.68 9.02 -15.46
CA LYS A 404 -5.46 8.89 -16.27
C LYS A 404 -5.69 9.39 -17.67
N ILE A 405 -4.62 9.85 -18.28
CA ILE A 405 -4.53 10.10 -19.73
C ILE A 405 -3.55 9.08 -20.30
N PHE A 406 -3.85 8.57 -21.48
CA PHE A 406 -2.97 7.66 -22.18
C PHE A 406 -2.87 7.99 -23.65
N ALA A 407 -1.73 7.58 -24.25
CA ALA A 407 -1.50 7.62 -25.69
C ALA A 407 -0.86 6.30 -26.12
N SER A 408 -1.24 5.81 -27.29
CA SER A 408 -0.60 4.65 -27.90
C SER A 408 -0.34 4.87 -29.39
N PHE A 409 0.74 4.27 -29.85
CA PHE A 409 1.13 4.19 -31.26
C PHE A 409 1.36 2.73 -31.60
N ALA A 410 0.78 2.24 -32.71
CA ALA A 410 0.95 0.87 -33.16
C ALA A 410 1.27 0.80 -34.65
N LEU A 411 2.17 -0.10 -35.04
CA LEU A 411 2.49 -0.48 -36.41
C LEU A 411 1.74 -1.76 -36.79
N LYS A 412 1.28 -1.82 -38.02
CA LYS A 412 0.54 -2.96 -38.59
C LYS A 412 1.36 -3.62 -39.70
N TRP A 413 1.38 -4.93 -39.67
CA TRP A 413 1.89 -5.78 -40.73
C TRP A 413 0.81 -6.77 -41.16
N ALA A 414 0.17 -6.49 -42.28
CA ALA A 414 -0.82 -7.38 -42.85
C ALA A 414 -0.16 -8.49 -43.67
N ARG A 415 -0.59 -9.73 -43.43
CA ARG A 415 -0.30 -10.91 -44.26
C ARG A 415 -1.63 -11.49 -44.73
N PRO A 416 -1.67 -12.33 -45.76
CA PRO A 416 -2.92 -12.89 -46.28
C PRO A 416 -3.79 -13.59 -45.25
N THR A 417 -3.18 -14.23 -44.27
CA THR A 417 -3.86 -15.05 -43.22
C THR A 417 -3.92 -14.40 -41.86
N HIS A 418 -3.14 -13.38 -41.58
CA HIS A 418 -3.08 -12.76 -40.27
C HIS A 418 -2.54 -11.33 -40.32
N THR A 419 -2.89 -10.53 -39.31
CA THR A 419 -2.36 -9.18 -39.15
C THR A 419 -1.71 -9.08 -37.78
N TRP A 420 -0.47 -8.58 -37.78
CA TRP A 420 0.27 -8.25 -36.55
C TRP A 420 0.17 -6.77 -36.26
N HIS A 421 -0.05 -6.45 -34.99
CA HIS A 421 0.05 -5.10 -34.47
C HIS A 421 1.11 -5.08 -33.37
N VAL A 422 2.08 -4.19 -33.48
CA VAL A 422 3.08 -3.95 -32.44
C VAL A 422 3.00 -2.50 -32.05
N GLY A 423 2.69 -2.22 -30.80
CA GLY A 423 2.42 -0.87 -30.34
C GLY A 423 3.08 -0.57 -29.00
N LEU A 424 3.40 0.71 -28.82
CA LEU A 424 3.84 1.29 -27.56
C LEU A 424 2.69 2.10 -26.97
N ASN A 425 2.41 1.90 -25.67
CA ASN A 425 1.43 2.65 -24.93
C ASN A 425 2.10 3.29 -23.70
N ALA A 426 1.73 4.55 -23.44
CA ALA A 426 2.12 5.27 -22.24
C ALA A 426 0.88 5.86 -21.56
N GLU A 427 0.79 5.75 -20.25
CA GLU A 427 -0.29 6.33 -19.45
C GLU A 427 0.25 6.96 -18.16
N GLY A 428 -0.44 7.97 -17.66
CA GLY A 428 -0.09 8.64 -16.41
C GLY A 428 -1.31 9.18 -15.70
N THR A 429 -1.23 9.23 -14.37
CA THR A 429 -2.27 9.80 -13.51
C THR A 429 -2.28 11.32 -13.63
N THR A 430 -3.45 11.90 -13.83
CA THR A 430 -3.67 13.35 -13.87
C THR A 430 -4.37 13.89 -12.64
N TRP A 431 -5.25 13.08 -12.01
CA TRP A 431 -5.90 13.42 -10.75
C TRP A 431 -6.26 12.15 -9.99
N ASN A 432 -6.22 12.23 -8.66
CA ASN A 432 -6.50 11.10 -7.78
C ASN A 432 -6.92 11.55 -6.37
N GLU A 433 -7.63 10.68 -5.67
CA GLU A 433 -7.88 10.76 -4.23
C GLU A 433 -7.99 9.34 -3.68
N GLY A 434 -7.39 9.08 -2.51
CA GLY A 434 -7.45 7.78 -1.85
C GLY A 434 -6.64 6.66 -2.51
N ILE A 435 -5.94 6.97 -3.62
CA ILE A 435 -5.02 6.09 -4.33
C ILE A 435 -3.83 6.91 -4.81
N GLY A 436 -2.66 6.30 -4.93
CA GLY A 436 -1.44 6.98 -5.37
C GLY A 436 -1.44 7.32 -6.86
N GLU A 437 -0.47 8.16 -7.25
CA GLU A 437 -0.15 8.44 -8.65
C GLU A 437 0.64 7.28 -9.24
N ASP A 438 0.37 6.96 -10.49
CA ASP A 438 1.12 5.97 -11.25
C ASP A 438 1.35 6.44 -12.69
N TRP A 439 2.35 5.84 -13.31
CA TRP A 439 2.59 5.92 -14.74
C TRP A 439 2.96 4.53 -15.24
N THR A 440 2.63 4.24 -16.49
CA THR A 440 2.88 2.94 -17.10
C THR A 440 3.36 3.14 -18.53
N VAL A 441 4.36 2.38 -18.93
CA VAL A 441 4.75 2.20 -20.34
C VAL A 441 4.62 0.72 -20.67
N SER A 442 3.98 0.38 -21.77
CA SER A 442 3.79 -1.00 -22.21
C SER A 442 4.01 -1.18 -23.68
N LEU A 443 4.62 -2.31 -24.06
CA LEU A 443 4.70 -2.81 -25.40
C LEU A 443 3.54 -3.79 -25.62
N ASN A 444 2.75 -3.56 -26.65
CA ASN A 444 1.65 -4.43 -27.04
C ASN A 444 2.01 -5.19 -28.33
N ILE A 445 1.81 -6.49 -28.33
CA ILE A 445 1.94 -7.32 -29.52
C ILE A 445 0.60 -8.07 -29.66
N GLU A 446 -0.05 -7.86 -30.79
CA GLU A 446 -1.34 -8.49 -31.11
C GLU A 446 -1.27 -9.19 -32.46
N ALA A 447 -1.85 -10.38 -32.53
CA ALA A 447 -2.00 -11.12 -33.74
C ALA A 447 -3.49 -11.44 -33.99
N ASN A 448 -3.99 -11.06 -35.13
CA ASN A 448 -5.37 -11.34 -35.58
C ASN A 448 -5.30 -12.40 -36.68
N PHE A 449 -5.94 -13.56 -36.45
CA PHE A 449 -5.98 -14.74 -37.31
C PHE A 449 -7.34 -14.90 -37.98
#